data_53802f59edf3a72e32d8cee222d547f3
#
_entry.id   53802f59edf3a72e32d8cee222d547f3
#
_cell.length_a   1.000
_cell.length_b   1.000
_cell.length_c   1.000
_cell.angle_alpha   90.00
_cell.angle_beta   90.00
_cell.angle_gamma   90.00
#
_symmetry.space_group_name_H-M   'P 1'
#
loop_
_entity.id
_entity.type
_entity.pdbx_description
1 polymer ?
#
loop_
_entity_poly.entity_id
_entity_poly.type
_entity_poly.pdbx_seq_one_letter_code
_entity_poly.pdbx_strand_id
1 'polypeptide(L)'
;NIIKNFGPGSAYWRNLKLRKKYKKIKWKKPMNGPWIHQNILETIQNIKAKKNITGGTKVNESDGYCAALPYYLYNNNEKDLKKVVKSVANSKINETYAMAKLKIIDLAANGEKNPILTFLRKYKKNRYFKDVVANIKKVLRYKNKNHISVVKKFGKACSYPGTFMGSVHAMITSKTYKDAVHKTIKAGGCNCSRANFVGAYFAALKGFENIPSSWIKKTLPAKNILKYI
;
A
#
# COMPACT_ATOMS: atom_id res chain seq x y z
N ASN A 1 0.98 18.33 -6.42
CA ASN A 1 -0.02 17.32 -6.79
C ASN A 1 -0.99 16.90 -5.69
N ILE A 2 -0.57 16.73 -4.43
CA ILE A 2 -1.47 16.37 -3.32
C ILE A 2 -2.55 17.43 -3.14
N ILE A 3 -2.20 18.72 -3.11
CA ILE A 3 -3.18 19.82 -2.96
C ILE A 3 -4.14 19.84 -4.15
N LYS A 4 -3.66 19.65 -5.39
CA LYS A 4 -4.50 19.63 -6.59
C LYS A 4 -5.56 18.55 -6.52
N ASN A 5 -5.19 17.33 -6.09
CA ASN A 5 -6.07 16.16 -6.09
C ASN A 5 -6.92 16.03 -4.83
N PHE A 6 -6.46 16.54 -3.69
CA PHE A 6 -7.10 16.34 -2.38
C PHE A 6 -7.40 17.63 -1.63
N GLY A 7 -6.92 18.78 -2.09
CA GLY A 7 -7.12 20.08 -1.47
C GLY A 7 -8.43 20.78 -1.85
N PRO A 8 -8.58 22.07 -1.47
CA PRO A 8 -9.75 22.87 -1.77
C PRO A 8 -10.10 22.85 -3.26
N GLY A 9 -11.37 22.72 -3.59
CA GLY A 9 -11.87 22.64 -4.97
C GLY A 9 -11.88 21.23 -5.58
N SER A 10 -11.13 20.26 -5.02
CA SER A 10 -11.17 18.87 -5.48
C SER A 10 -12.49 18.15 -5.09
N ALA A 11 -12.80 17.04 -5.80
CA ALA A 11 -13.91 16.16 -5.43
C ALA A 11 -13.77 15.64 -3.99
N TYR A 12 -12.53 15.35 -3.60
CA TYR A 12 -12.18 14.93 -2.25
C TYR A 12 -12.56 15.97 -1.20
N TRP A 13 -12.28 17.24 -1.45
CA TRP A 13 -12.61 18.35 -0.56
C TRP A 13 -14.10 18.63 -0.44
N ARG A 14 -14.84 18.51 -1.56
CA ARG A 14 -16.31 18.59 -1.57
C ARG A 14 -16.92 17.54 -0.66
N ASN A 15 -16.42 16.31 -0.69
CA ASN A 15 -16.89 15.25 0.21
C ASN A 15 -16.58 15.51 1.68
N LEU A 16 -15.45 16.15 1.99
CA LEU A 16 -15.12 16.54 3.35
C LEU A 16 -16.15 17.56 3.90
N LYS A 17 -16.55 18.55 3.06
CA LYS A 17 -17.58 19.52 3.44
C LYS A 17 -18.93 18.84 3.70
N LEU A 18 -19.33 17.89 2.85
CA LEU A 18 -20.56 17.12 3.05
C LEU A 18 -20.49 16.30 4.35
N ARG A 19 -19.38 15.65 4.67
CA ARG A 19 -19.19 14.93 5.93
C ARG A 19 -19.33 15.84 7.15
N LYS A 20 -18.81 17.05 7.12
CA LYS A 20 -18.99 18.03 8.22
C LYS A 20 -20.44 18.47 8.37
N LYS A 21 -21.12 18.74 7.26
CA LYS A 21 -22.54 19.14 7.26
C LYS A 21 -23.45 18.05 7.83
N TYR A 22 -23.12 16.79 7.59
CA TYR A 22 -23.96 15.65 7.96
C TYR A 22 -23.38 14.81 9.12
N LYS A 23 -22.64 15.40 10.03
CA LYS A 23 -22.01 14.71 11.18
C LYS A 23 -22.96 13.83 11.99
N LYS A 24 -24.26 14.15 12.05
CA LYS A 24 -25.30 13.45 12.79
C LYS A 24 -26.09 12.42 11.96
N ILE A 25 -25.83 12.31 10.66
CA ILE A 25 -26.58 11.41 9.78
C ILE A 25 -25.81 10.11 9.62
N LYS A 26 -26.43 8.97 9.95
CA LYS A 26 -25.91 7.65 9.57
C LYS A 26 -25.81 7.59 8.04
N TRP A 27 -24.59 7.45 7.54
CA TRP A 27 -24.31 7.37 6.12
C TRP A 27 -25.00 6.15 5.49
N LYS A 28 -25.90 6.37 4.54
CA LYS A 28 -26.38 5.29 3.65
C LYS A 28 -25.27 4.98 2.63
N LYS A 29 -24.97 3.73 2.44
CA LYS A 29 -24.08 3.28 1.37
C LYS A 29 -24.88 3.11 0.06
N PRO A 30 -24.26 3.34 -1.11
CA PRO A 30 -22.89 3.79 -1.32
C PRO A 30 -22.70 5.28 -0.98
N MET A 31 -21.48 5.63 -0.52
CA MET A 31 -21.11 7.03 -0.31
C MET A 31 -20.75 7.68 -1.63
N ASN A 32 -21.23 8.90 -1.87
CA ASN A 32 -20.81 9.68 -3.03
C ASN A 32 -19.37 10.19 -2.85
N GLY A 33 -18.52 9.88 -3.84
CA GLY A 33 -17.14 10.36 -3.93
C GLY A 33 -16.11 9.48 -3.22
N PRO A 34 -14.83 9.82 -3.37
CA PRO A 34 -13.74 9.00 -2.84
C PRO A 34 -13.65 9.03 -1.32
N TRP A 35 -13.24 7.91 -0.75
CA TRP A 35 -12.93 7.81 0.68
C TRP A 35 -11.71 8.68 1.02
N ILE A 36 -11.79 9.40 2.14
CA ILE A 36 -10.70 10.24 2.63
C ILE A 36 -9.87 9.47 3.65
N HIS A 37 -8.63 9.13 3.30
CA HIS A 37 -7.66 8.56 4.22
C HIS A 37 -7.22 9.59 5.27
N GLN A 38 -7.06 9.14 6.51
CA GLN A 38 -6.69 10.02 7.62
C GLN A 38 -5.31 10.66 7.41
N ASN A 39 -4.32 9.90 6.92
CA ASN A 39 -3.00 10.45 6.60
C ASN A 39 -3.08 11.58 5.56
N ILE A 40 -3.87 11.42 4.49
CA ILE A 40 -4.04 12.45 3.46
C ILE A 40 -4.71 13.69 4.04
N LEU A 41 -5.74 13.52 4.89
CA LEU A 41 -6.40 14.64 5.57
C LEU A 41 -5.42 15.44 6.44
N GLU A 42 -4.62 14.76 7.25
CA GLU A 42 -3.60 15.38 8.09
C GLU A 42 -2.49 16.04 7.24
N THR A 43 -2.08 15.39 6.15
CA THR A 43 -1.10 15.97 5.22
C THR A 43 -1.59 17.31 4.67
N ILE A 44 -2.85 17.41 4.25
CA ILE A 44 -3.42 18.67 3.76
C ILE A 44 -3.45 19.73 4.88
N GLN A 45 -3.81 19.35 6.08
CA GLN A 45 -3.84 20.25 7.24
C GLN A 45 -2.43 20.74 7.59
N ASN A 46 -1.44 19.85 7.58
CA ASN A 46 -0.04 20.19 7.87
C ASN A 46 0.57 21.11 6.79
N ILE A 47 0.26 20.87 5.50
CA ILE A 47 0.69 21.75 4.41
C ILE A 47 0.09 23.17 4.59
N LYS A 48 -1.20 23.28 4.93
CA LYS A 48 -1.85 24.56 5.21
C LYS A 48 -1.23 25.27 6.39
N ALA A 49 -0.82 24.52 7.41
CA ALA A 49 -0.13 25.03 8.59
C ALA A 49 1.37 25.28 8.36
N LYS A 50 1.86 25.18 7.12
CA LYS A 50 3.26 25.38 6.70
C LYS A 50 4.27 24.55 7.52
N LYS A 51 3.90 23.33 7.94
CA LYS A 51 4.80 22.44 8.67
C LYS A 51 5.89 21.88 7.78
N ASN A 52 7.12 21.78 8.29
CA ASN A 52 8.27 21.18 7.57
C ASN A 52 8.05 19.70 7.21
N ILE A 53 7.36 18.95 8.09
CA ILE A 53 6.98 17.56 7.85
C ILE A 53 5.46 17.52 7.71
N THR A 54 5.00 17.12 6.54
CA THR A 54 3.59 17.21 6.17
C THR A 54 2.78 15.95 6.46
N GLY A 55 3.42 14.79 6.50
CA GLY A 55 2.73 13.50 6.62
C GLY A 55 1.93 13.31 7.91
N GLY A 56 0.80 12.61 7.80
CA GLY A 56 -0.06 12.26 8.92
C GLY A 56 0.61 11.27 9.88
N THR A 57 0.23 11.34 11.15
CA THR A 57 0.81 10.53 12.24
C THR A 57 -0.18 9.62 12.95
N LYS A 58 -1.48 9.84 12.77
CA LYS A 58 -2.54 9.19 13.57
C LYS A 58 -2.83 7.75 13.17
N VAL A 59 -2.52 7.37 11.93
CA VAL A 59 -2.80 6.02 11.43
C VAL A 59 -1.59 5.39 10.77
N ASN A 60 -1.45 4.07 10.91
CA ASN A 60 -0.36 3.27 10.35
C ASN A 60 -0.88 2.48 9.15
N GLU A 61 -0.86 3.10 7.97
CA GLU A 61 -1.45 2.59 6.72
C GLU A 61 -0.48 2.68 5.53
N SER A 62 -0.92 2.22 4.35
CA SER A 62 -0.03 2.08 3.18
C SER A 62 0.23 3.37 2.39
N ASP A 63 -0.31 4.52 2.81
CA ASP A 63 -0.25 5.77 2.03
C ASP A 63 1.19 6.19 1.70
N GLY A 64 2.09 6.10 2.68
CA GLY A 64 3.51 6.42 2.47
C GLY A 64 4.19 5.50 1.46
N TYR A 65 3.87 4.20 1.45
CA TYR A 65 4.35 3.27 0.44
C TYR A 65 3.79 3.60 -0.95
N CYS A 66 2.49 3.94 -1.04
CA CYS A 66 1.87 4.32 -2.31
C CYS A 66 2.51 5.57 -2.93
N ALA A 67 2.93 6.53 -2.10
CA ALA A 67 3.66 7.71 -2.56
C ALA A 67 5.11 7.39 -2.97
N ALA A 68 5.78 6.49 -2.25
CA ALA A 68 7.19 6.18 -2.48
C ALA A 68 7.42 5.21 -3.65
N LEU A 69 6.46 4.34 -3.98
CA LEU A 69 6.63 3.36 -5.05
C LEU A 69 6.89 4.00 -6.43
N PRO A 70 6.13 5.00 -6.90
CA PRO A 70 6.46 5.69 -8.14
C PRO A 70 7.80 6.42 -8.09
N TYR A 71 8.15 7.01 -6.95
CA TYR A 71 9.43 7.69 -6.80
C TYR A 71 10.62 6.73 -6.86
N TYR A 72 10.47 5.52 -6.32
CA TYR A 72 11.47 4.45 -6.39
C TYR A 72 11.91 4.14 -7.83
N LEU A 73 11.02 4.25 -8.81
CA LEU A 73 11.33 4.01 -10.21
C LEU A 73 12.33 5.02 -10.80
N TYR A 74 12.36 6.24 -10.23
CA TYR A 74 13.29 7.31 -10.66
C TYR A 74 14.54 7.37 -9.81
N ASN A 75 14.42 7.08 -8.52
CA ASN A 75 15.50 7.28 -7.56
C ASN A 75 15.38 6.27 -6.41
N ASN A 76 16.30 5.32 -6.36
CA ASN A 76 16.35 4.29 -5.33
C ASN A 76 17.16 4.74 -4.08
N ASN A 77 17.40 6.03 -3.90
CA ASN A 77 18.09 6.52 -2.71
C ASN A 77 17.24 6.36 -1.46
N GLU A 78 17.71 5.55 -0.50
CA GLU A 78 16.96 5.21 0.70
C GLU A 78 16.59 6.43 1.55
N LYS A 79 17.47 7.44 1.64
CA LYS A 79 17.22 8.66 2.40
C LYS A 79 16.07 9.46 1.81
N ASP A 80 16.01 9.56 0.49
CA ASP A 80 14.95 10.31 -0.20
C ASP A 80 13.63 9.54 -0.20
N LEU A 81 13.68 8.23 -0.38
CA LEU A 81 12.48 7.38 -0.23
C LEU A 81 11.84 7.53 1.16
N LYS A 82 12.64 7.59 2.23
CA LYS A 82 12.14 7.85 3.59
C LYS A 82 11.49 9.24 3.71
N LYS A 83 12.06 10.26 3.07
CA LYS A 83 11.43 11.60 3.02
C LYS A 83 10.10 11.57 2.30
N VAL A 84 10.02 10.88 1.15
CA VAL A 84 8.77 10.73 0.40
C VAL A 84 7.70 10.00 1.24
N VAL A 85 8.05 8.93 1.91
CA VAL A 85 7.13 8.24 2.85
C VAL A 85 6.62 9.23 3.90
N LYS A 86 7.53 9.96 4.55
CA LYS A 86 7.20 10.91 5.63
C LYS A 86 6.40 12.12 5.17
N SER A 87 6.46 12.46 3.89
CA SER A 87 5.64 13.57 3.36
C SER A 87 4.13 13.28 3.37
N VAL A 88 3.75 12.01 3.43
CA VAL A 88 2.35 11.54 3.42
C VAL A 88 1.98 10.80 4.70
N ALA A 89 2.89 9.99 5.27
CA ALA A 89 2.61 9.14 6.43
C ALA A 89 3.84 9.11 7.35
N ASN A 90 3.85 10.00 8.36
CA ASN A 90 5.01 10.26 9.22
C ASN A 90 4.91 9.52 10.55
N SER A 91 5.01 8.20 10.52
CA SER A 91 5.26 7.40 11.71
C SER A 91 6.37 6.38 11.43
N LYS A 92 7.06 5.93 12.48
CA LYS A 92 8.10 4.90 12.37
C LYS A 92 7.56 3.60 11.76
N ILE A 93 6.34 3.23 12.09
CA ILE A 93 5.67 2.04 11.54
C ILE A 93 5.43 2.22 10.05
N ASN A 94 4.86 3.34 9.62
CA ASN A 94 4.64 3.64 8.21
C ASN A 94 5.94 3.60 7.41
N GLU A 95 7.00 4.24 7.91
CA GLU A 95 8.32 4.23 7.28
C GLU A 95 8.88 2.81 7.18
N THR A 96 8.89 2.07 8.29
CA THR A 96 9.47 0.72 8.34
C THR A 96 8.78 -0.24 7.36
N TYR A 97 7.44 -0.26 7.34
CA TYR A 97 6.69 -1.14 6.43
C TYR A 97 6.77 -0.69 4.97
N ALA A 98 6.80 0.62 4.70
CA ALA A 98 7.00 1.14 3.34
C ALA A 98 8.37 0.73 2.79
N MET A 99 9.43 0.95 3.56
CA MET A 99 10.79 0.56 3.18
C MET A 99 10.94 -0.96 3.01
N ALA A 100 10.30 -1.76 3.85
CA ALA A 100 10.30 -3.21 3.70
C ALA A 100 9.62 -3.65 2.40
N LYS A 101 8.46 -3.07 2.06
CA LYS A 101 7.76 -3.33 0.80
C LYS A 101 8.61 -2.96 -0.40
N LEU A 102 9.24 -1.77 -0.41
CA LEU A 102 10.12 -1.34 -1.49
C LEU A 102 11.32 -2.28 -1.66
N LYS A 103 11.97 -2.70 -0.58
CA LYS A 103 13.08 -3.67 -0.64
C LYS A 103 12.65 -5.06 -1.14
N ILE A 104 11.43 -5.50 -0.85
CA ILE A 104 10.87 -6.75 -1.39
C ILE A 104 10.58 -6.61 -2.89
N ILE A 105 10.07 -5.45 -3.34
CA ILE A 105 9.87 -5.15 -4.76
C ILE A 105 11.21 -5.10 -5.49
N ASP A 106 12.20 -4.43 -4.91
CA ASP A 106 13.57 -4.35 -5.44
C ASP A 106 14.18 -5.75 -5.67
N LEU A 107 14.07 -6.64 -4.69
CA LEU A 107 14.49 -8.03 -4.83
C LEU A 107 13.75 -8.75 -5.96
N ALA A 108 12.44 -8.52 -6.11
CA ALA A 108 11.66 -9.12 -7.18
C ALA A 108 12.09 -8.60 -8.57
N ALA A 109 12.29 -7.29 -8.70
CA ALA A 109 12.73 -6.64 -9.93
C ALA A 109 14.16 -7.05 -10.36
N ASN A 110 15.02 -7.35 -9.38
CA ASN A 110 16.38 -7.84 -9.62
C ASN A 110 16.45 -9.37 -9.82
N GLY A 111 15.34 -10.05 -10.11
CA GLY A 111 15.31 -11.46 -10.51
C GLY A 111 15.41 -12.47 -9.36
N GLU A 112 15.26 -12.05 -8.11
CA GLU A 112 15.22 -12.99 -7.01
C GLU A 112 14.03 -13.95 -7.11
N LYS A 113 14.29 -15.25 -7.13
CA LYS A 113 13.23 -16.28 -7.24
C LYS A 113 12.24 -16.27 -6.06
N ASN A 114 12.75 -15.94 -4.87
CA ASN A 114 11.95 -15.92 -3.62
C ASN A 114 12.18 -14.63 -2.82
N PRO A 115 11.75 -13.45 -3.31
CA PRO A 115 12.07 -12.14 -2.71
C PRO A 115 11.73 -12.04 -1.21
N ILE A 116 10.60 -12.62 -0.78
CA ILE A 116 10.17 -12.61 0.63
C ILE A 116 11.13 -13.41 1.51
N LEU A 117 11.56 -14.61 1.07
CA LEU A 117 12.50 -15.42 1.82
C LEU A 117 13.90 -14.81 1.83
N THR A 118 14.32 -14.20 0.72
CA THR A 118 15.58 -13.47 0.63
C THR A 118 15.58 -12.23 1.51
N PHE A 119 14.49 -11.45 1.52
CA PHE A 119 14.33 -10.37 2.49
C PHE A 119 14.45 -10.87 3.93
N LEU A 120 13.77 -11.97 4.26
CA LEU A 120 13.82 -12.56 5.60
C LEU A 120 15.25 -12.95 6.01
N ARG A 121 16.02 -13.59 5.11
CA ARG A 121 17.44 -13.96 5.35
C ARG A 121 18.32 -12.75 5.52
N LYS A 122 18.23 -11.78 4.59
CA LYS A 122 19.08 -10.58 4.55
C LYS A 122 18.87 -9.69 5.78
N TYR A 123 17.62 -9.55 6.25
CA TYR A 123 17.27 -8.64 7.33
C TYR A 123 16.98 -9.32 8.67
N LYS A 124 17.31 -10.60 8.83
CA LYS A 124 17.03 -11.41 10.04
C LYS A 124 17.48 -10.76 11.35
N LYS A 125 18.64 -10.11 11.36
CA LYS A 125 19.24 -9.45 12.53
C LYS A 125 19.11 -7.92 12.52
N ASN A 126 18.45 -7.36 11.52
CA ASN A 126 18.31 -5.91 11.37
C ASN A 126 17.27 -5.36 12.34
N ARG A 127 17.68 -4.49 13.25
CA ARG A 127 16.81 -3.88 14.29
C ARG A 127 15.68 -3.04 13.67
N TYR A 128 15.92 -2.36 12.56
CA TYR A 128 14.94 -1.53 11.89
C TYR A 128 13.77 -2.35 11.33
N PHE A 129 14.02 -3.57 10.84
CA PHE A 129 12.99 -4.46 10.31
C PHE A 129 12.54 -5.56 11.27
N LYS A 130 12.88 -5.49 12.56
CA LYS A 130 12.56 -6.54 13.55
C LYS A 130 11.11 -7.00 13.51
N ASP A 131 10.17 -6.05 13.53
CA ASP A 131 8.73 -6.37 13.54
C ASP A 131 8.24 -6.92 12.20
N VAL A 132 8.76 -6.39 11.08
CA VAL A 132 8.46 -6.90 9.73
C VAL A 132 8.91 -8.36 9.59
N VAL A 133 10.15 -8.65 10.00
CA VAL A 133 10.72 -10.01 10.01
C VAL A 133 9.89 -10.96 10.87
N ALA A 134 9.50 -10.54 12.07
CA ALA A 134 8.64 -11.33 12.95
C ALA A 134 7.28 -11.63 12.31
N ASN A 135 6.68 -10.63 11.67
CA ASN A 135 5.38 -10.80 10.99
C ASN A 135 5.47 -11.70 9.75
N ILE A 136 6.55 -11.61 8.95
CA ILE A 136 6.77 -12.56 7.84
C ILE A 136 6.89 -13.99 8.38
N LYS A 137 7.70 -14.23 9.42
CA LYS A 137 7.82 -15.55 10.06
C LYS A 137 6.47 -16.08 10.55
N LYS A 138 5.66 -15.20 11.14
CA LYS A 138 4.30 -15.55 11.59
C LYS A 138 3.41 -15.95 10.42
N VAL A 139 3.44 -15.24 9.29
CA VAL A 139 2.67 -15.58 8.08
C VAL A 139 3.10 -16.92 7.51
N LEU A 140 4.40 -17.22 7.46
CA LEU A 140 4.93 -18.48 6.93
C LEU A 140 4.37 -19.73 7.67
N ARG A 141 4.04 -19.61 8.95
CA ARG A 141 3.37 -20.70 9.71
C ARG A 141 1.94 -20.98 9.23
N TYR A 142 1.35 -20.06 8.49
CA TYR A 142 -0.02 -20.14 7.95
C TYR A 142 -0.06 -20.39 6.44
N LYS A 143 1.08 -20.71 5.79
CA LYS A 143 1.16 -20.89 4.33
C LYS A 143 0.14 -21.88 3.76
N ASN A 144 -0.23 -22.91 4.51
CA ASN A 144 -1.18 -23.95 4.09
C ASN A 144 -2.64 -23.64 4.50
N LYS A 145 -2.91 -22.47 5.09
CA LYS A 145 -4.26 -22.07 5.51
C LYS A 145 -4.97 -21.27 4.43
N ASN A 146 -6.30 -21.33 4.43
CA ASN A 146 -7.12 -20.52 3.52
C ASN A 146 -6.85 -19.04 3.70
N HIS A 147 -6.67 -18.31 2.58
CA HIS A 147 -6.29 -16.89 2.61
C HIS A 147 -7.32 -16.00 3.30
N ILE A 148 -8.63 -16.28 3.12
CA ILE A 148 -9.71 -15.51 3.76
C ILE A 148 -9.61 -15.62 5.27
N SER A 149 -9.38 -16.84 5.80
CA SER A 149 -9.24 -17.08 7.23
C SER A 149 -7.99 -16.40 7.81
N VAL A 150 -6.89 -16.38 7.06
CA VAL A 150 -5.65 -15.71 7.45
C VAL A 150 -5.82 -14.19 7.51
N VAL A 151 -6.45 -13.59 6.50
CA VAL A 151 -6.77 -12.15 6.51
C VAL A 151 -7.76 -11.81 7.64
N LYS A 152 -8.76 -12.66 7.90
CA LYS A 152 -9.66 -12.49 9.05
C LYS A 152 -8.88 -12.50 10.37
N LYS A 153 -7.90 -13.42 10.53
CA LYS A 153 -7.09 -13.55 11.74
C LYS A 153 -6.15 -12.37 11.97
N PHE A 154 -5.45 -11.90 10.92
CA PHE A 154 -4.45 -10.85 11.06
C PHE A 154 -4.99 -9.43 10.92
N GLY A 155 -6.22 -9.29 10.44
CA GLY A 155 -6.92 -8.01 10.30
C GLY A 155 -7.27 -7.67 8.85
N LYS A 156 -8.53 -7.26 8.65
CA LYS A 156 -9.08 -6.86 7.34
C LYS A 156 -8.93 -5.37 7.05
N ALA A 157 -8.56 -4.56 8.04
CA ALA A 157 -8.44 -3.12 7.93
C ALA A 157 -7.20 -2.68 7.13
N CYS A 158 -7.09 -1.39 6.85
CA CYS A 158 -5.95 -0.77 6.16
C CYS A 158 -4.66 -0.80 6.98
N SER A 159 -4.78 -0.98 8.31
CA SER A 159 -3.70 -0.80 9.26
C SER A 159 -2.62 -1.88 9.19
N TYR A 160 -1.38 -1.47 9.40
CA TYR A 160 -0.27 -2.38 9.71
C TYR A 160 -0.42 -2.98 11.12
N PRO A 161 0.03 -4.21 11.37
CA PRO A 161 0.67 -5.11 10.42
C PRO A 161 -0.30 -5.93 9.55
N GLY A 162 -1.61 -5.93 9.82
CA GLY A 162 -2.59 -6.83 9.21
C GLY A 162 -2.59 -6.78 7.68
N THR A 163 -2.61 -5.56 7.10
CA THR A 163 -2.59 -5.38 5.64
C THR A 163 -1.31 -5.95 5.00
N PHE A 164 -0.14 -5.76 5.62
CA PHE A 164 1.13 -6.31 5.17
C PHE A 164 1.12 -7.85 5.24
N MET A 165 0.70 -8.41 6.38
CA MET A 165 0.65 -9.86 6.60
C MET A 165 -0.30 -10.55 5.61
N GLY A 166 -1.46 -9.96 5.34
CA GLY A 166 -2.40 -10.44 4.33
C GLY A 166 -1.80 -10.40 2.92
N SER A 167 -1.06 -9.33 2.57
CA SER A 167 -0.35 -9.26 1.29
C SER A 167 0.72 -10.33 1.17
N VAL A 168 1.57 -10.49 2.18
CA VAL A 168 2.62 -11.53 2.19
C VAL A 168 2.01 -12.93 2.03
N HIS A 169 0.90 -13.22 2.72
CA HIS A 169 0.24 -14.52 2.56
C HIS A 169 -0.30 -14.73 1.14
N ALA A 170 -0.90 -13.72 0.51
CA ALA A 170 -1.33 -13.82 -0.88
C ALA A 170 -0.14 -14.11 -1.81
N MET A 171 1.00 -13.42 -1.61
CA MET A 171 2.21 -13.59 -2.42
C MET A 171 2.79 -15.00 -2.33
N ILE A 172 2.94 -15.56 -1.11
CA ILE A 172 3.55 -16.88 -0.92
C ILE A 172 2.63 -18.04 -1.29
N THR A 173 1.33 -17.81 -1.44
CA THR A 173 0.33 -18.85 -1.77
C THR A 173 -0.23 -18.72 -3.18
N SER A 174 0.26 -17.78 -3.98
CA SER A 174 -0.19 -17.56 -5.36
C SER A 174 0.97 -17.78 -6.33
N LYS A 175 0.64 -18.24 -7.54
CA LYS A 175 1.60 -18.45 -8.63
C LYS A 175 1.56 -17.36 -9.70
N THR A 176 0.44 -16.68 -9.83
CA THR A 176 0.20 -15.67 -10.88
C THR A 176 -0.30 -14.35 -10.29
N TYR A 177 -0.10 -13.27 -11.05
CA TYR A 177 -0.65 -11.95 -10.77
C TYR A 177 -2.17 -12.01 -10.52
N LYS A 178 -2.90 -12.64 -11.47
CA LYS A 178 -4.36 -12.75 -11.41
C LYS A 178 -4.84 -13.47 -10.16
N ASP A 179 -4.24 -14.63 -9.82
CA ASP A 179 -4.62 -15.41 -8.63
C ASP A 179 -4.39 -14.59 -7.34
N ALA A 180 -3.24 -13.95 -7.23
CA ALA A 180 -2.87 -13.19 -6.05
C ALA A 180 -3.82 -12.00 -5.80
N VAL A 181 -4.17 -11.26 -6.86
CA VAL A 181 -5.12 -10.14 -6.76
C VAL A 181 -6.53 -10.64 -6.45
N HIS A 182 -6.99 -11.72 -7.10
CA HIS A 182 -8.30 -12.32 -6.80
C HIS A 182 -8.40 -12.80 -5.34
N LYS A 183 -7.35 -13.42 -4.80
CA LYS A 183 -7.32 -13.81 -3.38
C LYS A 183 -7.48 -12.61 -2.46
N THR A 184 -6.77 -11.52 -2.72
CA THR A 184 -6.91 -10.30 -1.92
C THR A 184 -8.31 -9.72 -1.97
N ILE A 185 -8.94 -9.68 -3.14
CA ILE A 185 -10.31 -9.18 -3.32
C ILE A 185 -11.30 -10.07 -2.56
N LYS A 186 -11.23 -11.39 -2.73
CA LYS A 186 -12.12 -12.35 -2.06
C LYS A 186 -12.02 -12.32 -0.53
N ALA A 187 -10.88 -11.92 0.03
CA ALA A 187 -10.71 -11.80 1.47
C ALA A 187 -11.51 -10.65 2.10
N GLY A 188 -11.98 -9.70 1.30
CA GLY A 188 -12.75 -8.54 1.77
C GLY A 188 -11.94 -7.55 2.58
N GLY A 189 -12.62 -6.57 3.19
CA GLY A 189 -11.96 -5.48 3.94
C GLY A 189 -11.19 -4.52 3.02
N CYS A 190 -10.06 -3.99 3.49
CA CYS A 190 -9.25 -3.03 2.72
C CYS A 190 -8.43 -3.72 1.62
N ASN A 191 -9.08 -4.01 0.49
CA ASN A 191 -8.47 -4.69 -0.65
C ASN A 191 -7.41 -3.83 -1.34
N CYS A 192 -7.64 -2.52 -1.48
CA CYS A 192 -6.71 -1.60 -2.15
C CYS A 192 -5.34 -1.58 -1.49
N SER A 193 -5.28 -1.53 -0.16
CA SER A 193 -4.01 -1.52 0.59
C SER A 193 -3.22 -2.82 0.47
N ARG A 194 -3.89 -3.95 0.22
CA ARG A 194 -3.22 -5.22 -0.05
C ARG A 194 -2.86 -5.37 -1.52
N ALA A 195 -3.81 -5.08 -2.41
CA ALA A 195 -3.66 -5.31 -3.84
C ALA A 195 -2.56 -4.45 -4.47
N ASN A 196 -2.33 -3.22 -3.97
CA ASN A 196 -1.26 -2.38 -4.51
C ASN A 196 0.13 -2.99 -4.29
N PHE A 197 0.38 -3.60 -3.12
CA PHE A 197 1.66 -4.25 -2.86
C PHE A 197 1.76 -5.61 -3.57
N VAL A 198 0.69 -6.40 -3.55
CA VAL A 198 0.62 -7.69 -4.25
C VAL A 198 0.79 -7.52 -5.75
N GLY A 199 0.11 -6.52 -6.35
CA GLY A 199 0.21 -6.23 -7.78
C GLY A 199 1.61 -5.79 -8.17
N ALA A 200 2.20 -4.84 -7.44
CA ALA A 200 3.56 -4.38 -7.69
C ALA A 200 4.59 -5.53 -7.56
N TYR A 201 4.44 -6.40 -6.55
CA TYR A 201 5.30 -7.56 -6.37
C TYR A 201 5.25 -8.53 -7.56
N PHE A 202 4.05 -8.92 -8.01
CA PHE A 202 3.93 -9.86 -9.12
C PHE A 202 4.31 -9.24 -10.47
N ALA A 203 4.08 -7.94 -10.68
CA ALA A 203 4.55 -7.23 -11.86
C ALA A 203 6.09 -7.19 -11.90
N ALA A 204 6.74 -6.88 -10.79
CA ALA A 204 8.20 -6.89 -10.68
C ALA A 204 8.81 -8.30 -10.84
N LEU A 205 8.15 -9.33 -10.28
CA LEU A 205 8.64 -10.70 -10.29
C LEU A 205 8.43 -11.43 -11.62
N LYS A 206 7.36 -11.10 -12.36
CA LYS A 206 6.87 -11.87 -13.51
C LYS A 206 6.80 -11.06 -14.81
N GLY A 207 7.03 -9.76 -14.76
CA GLY A 207 6.93 -8.86 -15.89
C GLY A 207 5.50 -8.31 -16.13
N PHE A 208 5.45 -7.26 -16.93
CA PHE A 208 4.22 -6.55 -17.28
C PHE A 208 3.22 -7.43 -18.04
N GLU A 209 3.69 -8.33 -18.88
CA GLU A 209 2.92 -9.26 -19.71
C GLU A 209 2.05 -10.22 -18.88
N ASN A 210 2.38 -10.42 -17.60
CA ASN A 210 1.58 -11.23 -16.67
C ASN A 210 0.35 -10.49 -16.10
N ILE A 211 0.22 -9.20 -16.34
CA ILE A 211 -0.98 -8.44 -16.00
C ILE A 211 -2.06 -8.74 -17.05
N PRO A 212 -3.26 -9.20 -16.67
CA PRO A 212 -4.31 -9.51 -17.66
C PRO A 212 -4.61 -8.31 -18.55
N SER A 213 -4.49 -8.46 -19.87
CA SER A 213 -4.71 -7.38 -20.85
C SER A 213 -6.09 -6.76 -20.73
N SER A 214 -7.11 -7.59 -20.41
CA SER A 214 -8.47 -7.11 -20.16
C SER A 214 -8.57 -6.15 -18.95
N TRP A 215 -7.70 -6.31 -17.94
CA TRP A 215 -7.65 -5.40 -16.79
C TRP A 215 -6.99 -4.08 -17.17
N ILE A 216 -5.92 -4.13 -17.95
CA ILE A 216 -5.24 -2.94 -18.47
C ILE A 216 -6.24 -2.12 -19.32
N LYS A 217 -6.95 -2.76 -20.26
CA LYS A 217 -7.94 -2.11 -21.11
C LYS A 217 -9.08 -1.43 -20.33
N LYS A 218 -9.49 -2.00 -19.19
CA LYS A 218 -10.54 -1.46 -18.33
C LYS A 218 -10.04 -0.42 -17.31
N THR A 219 -8.73 -0.21 -17.20
CA THR A 219 -8.15 0.76 -16.27
C THR A 219 -8.02 2.12 -16.94
N LEU A 220 -8.87 3.08 -16.56
CA LEU A 220 -8.95 4.39 -17.20
C LEU A 220 -7.58 5.12 -17.35
N PRO A 221 -6.71 5.18 -16.33
CA PRO A 221 -5.41 5.85 -16.46
C PRO A 221 -4.34 5.01 -17.17
N ALA A 222 -4.62 3.76 -17.58
CA ALA A 222 -3.60 2.86 -18.15
C ALA A 222 -2.92 3.48 -19.39
N LYS A 223 -3.67 4.10 -20.31
CA LYS A 223 -3.11 4.76 -21.49
C LYS A 223 -2.06 5.84 -21.14
N ASN A 224 -2.28 6.55 -20.05
CA ASN A 224 -1.35 7.59 -19.61
C ASN A 224 -0.12 6.99 -18.92
N ILE A 225 -0.30 5.92 -18.16
CA ILE A 225 0.80 5.20 -17.48
C ILE A 225 1.71 4.52 -18.51
N LEU A 226 1.14 3.86 -19.51
CA LEU A 226 1.87 3.13 -20.55
C LEU A 226 2.79 4.02 -21.43
N LYS A 227 2.61 5.34 -21.39
CA LYS A 227 3.54 6.27 -22.08
C LYS A 227 4.91 6.37 -21.41
N TYR A 228 5.04 5.86 -20.19
CA TYR A 228 6.26 5.93 -19.37
C TYR A 228 6.93 4.55 -19.19
N ILE A 229 6.41 3.53 -19.87
CA ILE A 229 6.97 2.17 -19.92
C ILE A 229 7.54 1.91 -21.33
#